data_69de33543ee1117a9081d12083041de1
#
_entry.id   69de33543ee1117a9081d12083041de1
#
_cell.length_a   1.000
_cell.length_b   1.000
_cell.length_c   1.000
_cell.angle_alpha   90.00
_cell.angle_beta   90.00
_cell.angle_gamma   90.00
#
_symmetry.space_group_name_H-M   'P 1'
#
loop_
_entity.id
_entity.type
_entity.pdbx_description
1 polymer ?
#
loop_
_entity_poly.entity_id
_entity_poly.type
_entity_poly.pdbx_seq_one_letter_code
_entity_poly.pdbx_strand_id
1 'polypeptide(L)'
;VLVLTGVDPALVNETKNALLRFNRENFMANSLATTILHFSDATRFVQVATFTDATLANVYKERAQSRTRNDIAPWLEVSQFFWMIISVDNLERLNQQKDLGSYKDFLNRNSP
;
A
#
# COMPACT_ATOMS: atom_id res chain seq x y z
N VAL A 1 2.30 -2.45 0.65
CA VAL A 1 1.27 -1.68 1.38
C VAL A 1 1.09 -0.31 0.76
N LEU A 2 -0.13 0.03 0.44
CA LEU A 2 -0.51 1.39 0.04
C LEU A 2 -0.99 2.13 1.29
N VAL A 3 -0.31 3.21 1.63
CA VAL A 3 -0.68 4.05 2.78
C VAL A 3 -1.57 5.19 2.30
N LEU A 4 -2.75 5.32 2.89
CA LEU A 4 -3.72 6.37 2.56
C LEU A 4 -3.93 7.27 3.77
N THR A 5 -3.77 8.58 3.59
CA THR A 5 -3.93 9.57 4.65
C THR A 5 -4.94 10.63 4.24
N GLY A 6 -5.92 10.88 5.11
CA GLY A 6 -6.94 11.89 4.86
C GLY A 6 -7.89 11.55 3.71
N VAL A 7 -8.10 10.25 3.46
CA VAL A 7 -8.98 9.78 2.41
C VAL A 7 -10.32 9.36 3.02
N ASP A 8 -11.41 9.76 2.39
CA ASP A 8 -12.76 9.37 2.81
C ASP A 8 -12.88 7.83 2.88
N PRO A 9 -13.49 7.25 3.92
CA PRO A 9 -13.63 5.80 4.04
C PRO A 9 -14.26 5.12 2.83
N ALA A 10 -15.23 5.76 2.17
CA ALA A 10 -15.83 5.21 0.96
C ALA A 10 -14.81 5.11 -0.16
N LEU A 11 -13.91 6.09 -0.30
CA LEU A 11 -12.85 6.08 -1.29
C LEU A 11 -11.73 5.13 -0.94
N VAL A 12 -11.47 4.88 0.34
CA VAL A 12 -10.54 3.82 0.77
C VAL A 12 -11.05 2.47 0.27
N ASN A 13 -12.32 2.18 0.45
CA ASN A 13 -12.92 0.94 -0.02
C ASN A 13 -12.89 0.84 -1.55
N GLU A 14 -13.19 1.93 -2.26
CA GLU A 14 -13.10 1.97 -3.72
C GLU A 14 -11.67 1.74 -4.21
N THR A 15 -10.69 2.27 -3.50
CA THR A 15 -9.27 2.06 -3.81
C THR A 15 -8.90 0.59 -3.65
N LYS A 16 -9.37 -0.06 -2.58
CA LYS A 16 -9.16 -1.50 -2.38
C LYS A 16 -9.75 -2.29 -3.54
N ASN A 17 -10.97 -1.98 -3.95
CA ASN A 17 -11.64 -2.70 -5.03
C ASN A 17 -10.93 -2.49 -6.37
N ALA A 18 -10.44 -1.28 -6.62
CA ALA A 18 -9.67 -0.98 -7.81
C ALA A 18 -8.34 -1.74 -7.84
N LEU A 19 -7.68 -1.88 -6.69
CA LEU A 19 -6.48 -2.69 -6.58
C LEU A 19 -6.76 -4.18 -6.83
N LEU A 20 -7.88 -4.68 -6.35
CA LEU A 20 -8.27 -6.07 -6.63
C LEU A 20 -8.41 -6.31 -8.14
N ARG A 21 -9.02 -5.38 -8.86
CA ARG A 21 -9.11 -5.48 -10.32
C ARG A 21 -7.74 -5.41 -10.99
N PHE A 22 -6.91 -4.46 -10.57
CA PHE A 22 -5.56 -4.31 -11.09
C PHE A 22 -4.74 -5.58 -10.88
N ASN A 23 -4.81 -6.17 -9.68
CA ASN A 23 -4.10 -7.40 -9.35
C ASN A 23 -4.56 -8.57 -10.22
N ARG A 24 -5.87 -8.66 -10.43
CA ARG A 24 -6.45 -9.71 -11.26
C ARG A 24 -6.00 -9.61 -12.71
N GLU A 25 -5.92 -8.40 -13.25
CA GLU A 25 -5.56 -8.16 -14.63
C GLU A 25 -4.06 -8.28 -14.89
N ASN A 26 -3.23 -7.90 -13.93
CA ASN A 26 -1.78 -7.79 -14.12
C ASN A 26 -0.97 -8.87 -13.42
N PHE A 27 -1.55 -9.54 -12.44
CA PHE A 27 -0.86 -10.54 -11.60
C PHE A 27 -1.73 -11.79 -11.39
N MET A 28 -2.36 -12.27 -12.45
CA MET A 28 -3.30 -13.41 -12.41
C MET A 28 -2.70 -14.68 -11.79
N ALA A 29 -1.41 -14.93 -12.06
CA ALA A 29 -0.74 -16.12 -11.57
C ALA A 29 -0.44 -16.06 -10.07
N ASN A 30 -0.60 -14.90 -9.45
CA ASN A 30 -0.33 -14.68 -8.04
C ASN A 30 -1.65 -14.38 -7.33
N SER A 31 -2.07 -15.26 -6.42
CA SER A 31 -3.28 -15.00 -5.63
C SER A 31 -2.98 -13.92 -4.59
N LEU A 32 -3.20 -12.67 -4.96
CA LEU A 32 -2.89 -11.53 -4.10
C LEU A 32 -4.12 -11.09 -3.31
N ALA A 33 -4.15 -11.42 -2.03
CA ALA A 33 -5.19 -10.95 -1.12
C ALA A 33 -4.98 -9.46 -0.84
N THR A 34 -6.07 -8.71 -0.71
CA THR A 34 -6.00 -7.27 -0.45
C THR A 34 -6.93 -6.94 0.70
N THR A 35 -6.38 -6.38 1.77
CA THR A 35 -7.11 -6.08 2.99
C THR A 35 -6.86 -4.65 3.44
N ILE A 36 -7.82 -4.08 4.19
CA ILE A 36 -7.68 -2.75 4.78
C ILE A 36 -7.30 -2.89 6.24
N LEU A 37 -6.23 -2.20 6.65
CA LEU A 37 -5.80 -2.11 8.03
C LEU A 37 -6.08 -0.70 8.55
N HIS A 38 -6.83 -0.60 9.64
CA HIS A 38 -7.10 0.67 10.30
C HIS A 38 -5.88 1.04 11.14
N PHE A 39 -5.02 1.91 10.62
CA PHE A 39 -3.82 2.34 11.32
C PHE A 39 -4.11 3.42 12.36
N SER A 40 -4.85 4.45 11.95
CA SER A 40 -5.29 5.56 12.84
C SER A 40 -6.54 6.18 12.25
N ASP A 41 -7.10 7.19 12.93
CA ASP A 41 -8.31 7.85 12.44
C ASP A 41 -8.12 8.49 11.05
N ALA A 42 -6.93 9.03 10.78
CA ALA A 42 -6.63 9.69 9.52
C ALA A 42 -5.95 8.77 8.50
N THR A 43 -5.44 7.60 8.91
CA THR A 43 -4.60 6.76 8.08
C THR A 43 -5.11 5.33 7.98
N ARG A 44 -5.19 4.83 6.76
CA ARG A 44 -5.54 3.44 6.45
C ARG A 44 -4.44 2.84 5.58
N PHE A 45 -4.16 1.56 5.82
CA PHE A 45 -3.26 0.79 4.95
C PHE A 45 -4.11 -0.14 4.09
N VAL A 46 -3.85 -0.15 2.79
CA VAL A 46 -4.36 -1.19 1.91
C VAL A 46 -3.21 -2.17 1.72
N GLN A 47 -3.30 -3.30 2.40
CA GLN A 47 -2.26 -4.31 2.40
C GLN A 47 -2.50 -5.30 1.28
N VAL A 48 -1.54 -5.38 0.35
CA VAL A 48 -1.52 -6.42 -0.67
C VAL A 48 -0.71 -7.59 -0.14
N ALA A 49 -1.16 -8.80 -0.44
CA ALA A 49 -0.66 -10.06 0.11
C ALA A 49 0.86 -10.16 0.20
N THR A 50 1.29 -11.07 1.05
CA THR A 50 2.70 -11.34 1.30
C THR A 50 3.38 -11.92 0.06
N PHE A 51 4.46 -11.29 -0.37
CA PHE A 51 5.30 -11.79 -1.45
C PHE A 51 6.40 -12.68 -0.88
N THR A 52 6.77 -13.72 -1.64
CA THR A 52 7.77 -14.69 -1.19
C THR A 52 9.19 -14.14 -1.26
N ASP A 53 9.42 -13.13 -2.11
CA ASP A 53 10.73 -12.48 -2.19
C ASP A 53 10.60 -10.98 -2.47
N ALA A 54 11.67 -10.26 -2.14
CA ALA A 54 11.71 -8.81 -2.29
C ALA A 54 11.69 -8.35 -3.75
N THR A 55 12.23 -9.14 -4.66
CA THR A 55 12.25 -8.81 -6.08
C THR A 55 10.85 -8.73 -6.63
N LEU A 56 10.00 -9.72 -6.31
CA LEU A 56 8.62 -9.74 -6.76
C LEU A 56 7.82 -8.59 -6.13
N ALA A 57 8.05 -8.30 -4.86
CA ALA A 57 7.41 -7.17 -4.18
C ALA A 57 7.78 -5.84 -4.85
N ASN A 58 9.04 -5.67 -5.24
CA ASN A 58 9.50 -4.47 -5.95
C ASN A 58 8.86 -4.32 -7.32
N VAL A 59 8.75 -5.40 -8.08
CA VAL A 59 8.08 -5.38 -9.38
C VAL A 59 6.62 -4.94 -9.22
N TYR A 60 5.92 -5.50 -8.25
CA TYR A 60 4.54 -5.13 -7.98
C TYR A 60 4.44 -3.64 -7.61
N LYS A 61 5.27 -3.19 -6.67
CA LYS A 61 5.25 -1.79 -6.21
C LYS A 61 5.47 -0.83 -7.36
N GLU A 62 6.45 -1.07 -8.21
CA GLU A 62 6.75 -0.19 -9.34
C GLU A 62 5.57 -0.09 -10.31
N ARG A 63 4.97 -1.21 -10.65
CA ARG A 63 3.81 -1.21 -11.56
C ARG A 63 2.60 -0.53 -10.93
N ALA A 64 2.28 -0.87 -9.71
CA ALA A 64 1.12 -0.29 -9.02
C ALA A 64 1.31 1.21 -8.78
N GLN A 65 2.51 1.61 -8.36
CA GLN A 65 2.82 3.02 -8.09
C GLN A 65 2.68 3.88 -9.35
N SER A 66 3.18 3.41 -10.47
CA SER A 66 3.11 4.17 -11.73
C SER A 66 1.69 4.30 -12.25
N ARG A 67 0.78 3.42 -11.86
CA ARG A 67 -0.60 3.41 -12.33
C ARG A 67 -1.62 3.89 -11.31
N THR A 68 -1.19 4.23 -10.10
CA THR A 68 -2.12 4.55 -9.02
C THR A 68 -3.08 5.67 -9.40
N ARG A 69 -2.59 6.81 -9.88
CA ARG A 69 -3.45 7.95 -10.19
C ARG A 69 -4.09 7.87 -11.58
N ASN A 70 -3.48 7.15 -12.50
CA ASN A 70 -3.99 7.09 -13.87
C ASN A 70 -5.06 6.02 -14.07
N ASP A 71 -4.84 4.83 -13.48
CA ASP A 71 -5.68 3.66 -13.77
C ASP A 71 -6.40 3.10 -12.54
N ILE A 72 -5.80 3.20 -11.36
CA ILE A 72 -6.32 2.53 -10.17
C ILE A 72 -7.25 3.46 -9.39
N ALA A 73 -6.75 4.60 -8.96
CA ALA A 73 -7.45 5.49 -8.06
C ALA A 73 -7.23 6.96 -8.44
N PRO A 74 -7.88 7.42 -9.52
CA PRO A 74 -7.70 8.79 -10.00
C PRO A 74 -8.21 9.85 -9.02
N TRP A 75 -9.00 9.46 -8.04
CA TRP A 75 -9.49 10.36 -6.98
C TRP A 75 -8.44 10.71 -5.93
N LEU A 76 -7.28 10.00 -5.89
CA LEU A 76 -6.26 10.25 -4.89
C LEU A 76 -5.35 11.42 -5.30
N GLU A 77 -5.06 12.30 -4.32
CA GLU A 77 -4.05 13.34 -4.48
C GLU A 77 -2.67 12.77 -4.14
N VAL A 78 -1.62 13.31 -4.73
CA VAL A 78 -0.23 12.85 -4.49
C VAL A 78 0.12 12.87 -3.00
N SER A 79 -0.38 13.87 -2.27
CA SER A 79 -0.13 14.01 -0.84
C SER A 79 -0.88 13.01 0.04
N GLN A 80 -1.85 12.29 -0.53
CA GLN A 80 -2.72 11.39 0.24
C GLN A 80 -2.25 9.94 0.25
N PHE A 81 -1.25 9.59 -0.55
CA PHE A 81 -0.83 8.20 -0.63
C PHE A 81 0.68 8.05 -0.84
N PHE A 82 1.20 6.94 -0.38
CA PHE A 82 2.50 6.43 -0.82
C PHE A 82 2.52 4.91 -0.70
N TRP A 83 3.40 4.29 -1.48
CA TRP A 83 3.61 2.84 -1.45
C TRP A 83 4.83 2.50 -0.62
N MET A 84 4.77 1.43 0.15
CA MET A 84 5.95 0.91 0.86
C MET A 84 5.97 -0.60 0.83
N ILE A 85 7.19 -1.15 0.82
CA ILE A 85 7.44 -2.58 1.02
C ILE A 85 7.85 -2.74 2.48
N ILE A 86 7.18 -3.63 3.19
CA ILE A 86 7.40 -3.83 4.60
C ILE A 86 7.25 -5.31 4.94
N SER A 87 8.12 -5.82 5.81
CA SER A 87 7.98 -7.19 6.29
C SER A 87 6.75 -7.30 7.20
N VAL A 88 6.21 -8.52 7.31
CA VAL A 88 5.06 -8.78 8.18
C VAL A 88 5.38 -8.39 9.63
N ASP A 89 6.57 -8.71 10.10
CA ASP A 89 7.00 -8.38 11.46
C ASP A 89 7.07 -6.87 11.67
N ASN A 90 7.65 -6.14 10.72
CA ASN A 90 7.77 -4.69 10.82
C ASN A 90 6.41 -4.00 10.72
N LEU A 91 5.50 -4.53 9.91
CA LEU A 91 4.14 -3.99 9.82
C LEU A 91 3.42 -4.13 11.16
N GLU A 92 3.57 -5.28 11.82
CA GLU A 92 2.98 -5.51 13.12
C GLU A 92 3.53 -4.54 14.16
N ARG A 93 4.86 -4.35 14.19
CA ARG A 93 5.50 -3.40 15.10
C ARG A 93 5.05 -1.97 14.82
N LEU A 94 4.99 -1.58 13.56
CA LEU A 94 4.52 -0.26 13.15
C LEU A 94 3.08 -0.02 13.62
N ASN A 95 2.22 -1.01 13.46
CA ASN A 95 0.83 -0.91 13.89
C ASN A 95 0.70 -0.79 15.42
N GLN A 96 1.59 -1.41 16.17
CA GLN A 96 1.63 -1.30 17.64
C GLN A 96 2.16 0.06 18.08
N GLN A 97 3.23 0.55 17.47
CA GLN A 97 3.88 1.81 17.84
C GLN A 97 3.16 3.05 17.32
N LYS A 98 2.48 2.92 16.19
CA LYS A 98 1.74 4.01 15.54
C LYS A 98 2.61 5.20 15.13
N ASP A 99 3.90 4.97 14.88
CA ASP A 99 4.85 6.03 14.50
C ASP A 99 5.25 5.89 13.04
N LEU A 100 4.31 6.25 12.15
CA LEU A 100 4.51 6.17 10.71
C LEU A 100 5.58 7.15 10.21
N GLY A 101 5.66 8.34 10.84
CA GLY A 101 6.64 9.35 10.45
C GLY A 101 8.06 8.87 10.61
N SER A 102 8.39 8.29 11.77
CA SER A 102 9.71 7.73 12.02
C SER A 102 10.03 6.57 11.09
N TYR A 103 9.05 5.71 10.80
CA TYR A 103 9.27 4.59 9.89
C TYR A 103 9.51 5.06 8.47
N LYS A 104 8.77 6.07 8.02
CA LYS A 104 8.95 6.66 6.70
C LYS A 104 10.34 7.29 6.56
N ASP A 105 10.81 7.98 7.59
CA ASP A 105 12.16 8.54 7.64
C ASP A 105 13.22 7.44 7.58
N PHE A 106 13.02 6.35 8.30
CA PHE A 106 13.89 5.18 8.25
C PHE A 106 13.98 4.62 6.84
N LEU A 107 12.85 4.45 6.15
CA LEU A 107 12.81 3.96 4.78
C LEU A 107 13.58 4.89 3.83
N ASN A 108 13.39 6.19 3.96
CA ASN A 108 14.07 7.18 3.12
C ASN A 108 15.58 7.17 3.32
N ARG A 109 16.04 7.01 4.57
CA ARG A 109 17.47 6.94 4.88
C ARG A 109 18.14 5.67 4.39
N ASN A 110 17.38 4.59 4.28
CA ASN A 110 17.90 3.27 3.89
C ASN A 110 17.56 2.90 2.45
N SER A 111 16.92 3.80 1.70
CA SER A 111 16.67 3.63 0.27
C SER A 111 17.96 3.87 -0.51
N PRO A 112 18.27 3.01 -1.47
CA PRO A 112 19.41 3.24 -2.36
C PRO A 112 19.21 4.45 -3.27
#